data_2456d79d4b0d022de63498514b9a0f23
#
_entry.id   2456d79d4b0d022de63498514b9a0f23
#
_cell.length_a   1.000
_cell.length_b   1.000
_cell.length_c   1.000
_cell.angle_alpha   90.00
_cell.angle_beta   90.00
_cell.angle_gamma   90.00
#
_symmetry.space_group_name_H-M   'P 1'
#
loop_
_entity.id
_entity.type
_entity.pdbx_description
1 polymer ?
#
loop_
_entity_poly.entity_id
_entity_poly.type
_entity_poly.pdbx_seq_one_letter_code
_entity_poly.pdbx_strand_id
1 'polypeptide(L)'
;AYRRQRQMCIRDRLYNMPFNMNTFSKMWGIRTPAEAKEIIEKQKAQYHIENPKNLEEQALSLVGKDVYEKLVKGYTEKQWGRSCTPLPAFIIRRLPVRYTYDNNYFNDRYQGIPIGGYTPICEKMLKDADVLLNTSFADYKKAHDISGMKIVYTGNIDEYFGYCFGALQYRTVRFETEYMPDVDNYQGNAVVNYTDRDVPYTRVIEHKHFEFGTDKGTVVSREYSTEWKVGIEPYYPINNDENNALYKKYEELAGKEENVIFGGRLGKYKYYDMDKVIAAALQTVKEEFEQ
;
A
#
# COMPACT_ATOMS: atom_id res chain seq x y z
N ALA A 1 12.13 -13.14 12.19
CA ALA A 1 11.36 -12.24 11.31
C ALA A 1 11.65 -12.59 9.86
N TYR A 2 10.62 -12.84 9.09
CA TYR A 2 10.74 -13.21 7.68
C TYR A 2 10.88 -11.96 6.84
N ARG A 3 11.96 -11.84 6.07
CA ARG A 3 12.18 -10.71 5.17
C ARG A 3 11.36 -10.92 3.90
N ARG A 4 10.48 -9.96 3.59
CA ARG A 4 9.68 -10.01 2.35
C ARG A 4 10.60 -9.86 1.14
N GLN A 5 10.62 -10.86 0.29
CA GLN A 5 11.14 -10.74 -1.07
C GLN A 5 9.98 -10.43 -2.02
N ARG A 6 10.19 -9.49 -2.90
CA ARG A 6 9.28 -9.16 -3.99
C ARG A 6 10.02 -9.24 -5.32
N GLN A 7 9.32 -9.71 -6.31
CA GLN A 7 9.80 -9.74 -7.68
C GLN A 7 8.84 -8.98 -8.59
N MET A 8 9.32 -8.55 -9.73
CA MET A 8 8.53 -7.95 -10.80
C MET A 8 8.67 -8.78 -12.06
N CYS A 9 7.55 -9.12 -12.68
CA CYS A 9 7.50 -9.82 -13.95
C CYS A 9 7.15 -8.84 -15.07
N ILE A 10 7.94 -8.87 -16.15
CA ILE A 10 7.64 -8.21 -17.40
C ILE A 10 8.08 -9.11 -18.56
N ARG A 11 7.17 -9.43 -19.48
CA ARG A 11 7.43 -10.28 -20.65
C ARG A 11 8.24 -11.52 -20.28
N ASP A 12 7.73 -12.29 -19.32
CA ASP A 12 8.32 -13.53 -18.77
C ASP A 12 9.73 -13.38 -18.16
N ARG A 13 10.16 -12.14 -17.88
CA ARG A 13 11.40 -11.86 -17.16
C ARG A 13 11.12 -11.39 -15.74
N LEU A 14 11.74 -12.04 -14.78
CA LEU A 14 11.65 -11.68 -13.37
C LEU A 14 12.79 -10.73 -12.97
N TYR A 15 12.47 -9.63 -12.32
CA TYR A 15 13.40 -8.67 -11.75
C TYR A 15 13.23 -8.59 -10.24
N ASN A 16 14.32 -8.31 -9.52
CA ASN A 16 14.28 -8.14 -8.07
C ASN A 16 13.65 -6.79 -7.69
N MET A 17 12.95 -6.78 -6.55
CA MET A 17 12.54 -5.57 -5.83
C MET A 17 13.16 -5.60 -4.44
N PRO A 18 13.73 -4.50 -3.95
CA PRO A 18 13.79 -3.14 -4.51
C PRO A 18 14.72 -3.03 -5.72
N PHE A 19 14.76 -1.85 -6.35
CA PHE A 19 15.68 -1.59 -7.46
C PHE A 19 17.13 -1.60 -6.95
N ASN A 20 17.85 -2.65 -7.24
CA ASN A 20 19.20 -2.91 -6.74
C ASN A 20 20.12 -3.46 -7.84
N MET A 21 21.36 -3.81 -7.48
CA MET A 21 22.30 -4.35 -8.46
C MET A 21 21.83 -5.64 -9.15
N ASN A 22 21.00 -6.50 -8.50
CA ASN A 22 20.40 -7.65 -9.18
C ASN A 22 19.47 -7.21 -10.31
N THR A 23 18.68 -6.14 -10.07
CA THR A 23 17.79 -5.55 -11.07
C THR A 23 18.58 -4.94 -12.22
N PHE A 24 19.57 -4.13 -11.90
CA PHE A 24 20.37 -3.37 -12.88
C PHE A 24 21.26 -4.27 -13.73
N SER A 25 21.94 -5.24 -13.12
CA SER A 25 22.74 -6.22 -13.82
C SER A 25 21.92 -7.05 -14.80
N LYS A 26 20.72 -7.45 -14.38
CA LYS A 26 19.81 -8.21 -15.24
C LYS A 26 19.22 -7.36 -16.37
N MET A 27 18.96 -6.07 -16.12
CA MET A 27 18.38 -5.16 -17.10
C MET A 27 19.37 -4.72 -18.17
N TRP A 28 20.60 -4.40 -17.77
CA TRP A 28 21.61 -3.76 -18.63
C TRP A 28 22.85 -4.61 -18.91
N GLY A 29 22.98 -5.80 -18.30
CA GLY A 29 24.15 -6.68 -18.47
C GLY A 29 25.41 -6.18 -17.78
N ILE A 30 25.29 -5.23 -16.85
CA ILE A 30 26.38 -4.59 -16.12
C ILE A 30 26.82 -5.40 -14.90
N ARG A 31 28.02 -5.11 -14.38
CA ARG A 31 28.62 -5.83 -13.25
C ARG A 31 28.93 -4.94 -12.04
N THR A 32 29.07 -3.65 -12.25
CA THR A 32 29.54 -2.74 -11.20
C THR A 32 28.54 -1.65 -10.84
N PRO A 33 28.55 -1.17 -9.59
CA PRO A 33 27.74 -0.02 -9.18
C PRO A 33 28.05 1.26 -9.97
N ALA A 34 29.29 1.44 -10.44
CA ALA A 34 29.69 2.60 -11.22
C ALA A 34 28.96 2.65 -12.57
N GLU A 35 28.93 1.52 -13.28
CA GLU A 35 28.15 1.39 -14.55
C GLU A 35 26.67 1.66 -14.35
N ALA A 36 26.08 1.14 -13.26
CA ALA A 36 24.67 1.39 -12.94
C ALA A 36 24.39 2.89 -12.71
N LYS A 37 25.25 3.56 -11.93
CA LYS A 37 25.14 5.00 -11.68
C LYS A 37 25.27 5.81 -12.96
N GLU A 38 26.25 5.49 -13.80
CA GLU A 38 26.47 6.17 -15.07
C GLU A 38 25.22 6.09 -15.98
N ILE A 39 24.64 4.89 -16.13
CA ILE A 39 23.42 4.69 -16.95
C ILE A 39 22.27 5.50 -16.39
N ILE A 40 22.02 5.43 -15.07
CA ILE A 40 20.93 6.16 -14.42
C ILE A 40 21.12 7.67 -14.57
N GLU A 41 22.30 8.20 -14.26
CA GLU A 41 22.57 9.65 -14.38
C GLU A 41 22.48 10.14 -15.83
N LYS A 42 22.95 9.36 -16.81
CA LYS A 42 22.79 9.67 -18.23
C LYS A 42 21.31 9.74 -18.64
N GLN A 43 20.48 8.82 -18.14
CA GLN A 43 19.02 8.83 -18.43
C GLN A 43 18.33 9.99 -17.71
N LYS A 44 18.64 10.27 -16.45
CA LYS A 44 18.09 11.40 -15.69
C LYS A 44 18.40 12.75 -16.34
N ALA A 45 19.63 12.92 -16.82
CA ALA A 45 20.08 14.14 -17.49
C ALA A 45 19.26 14.49 -18.75
N GLN A 46 18.59 13.53 -19.38
CA GLN A 46 17.73 13.76 -20.53
C GLN A 46 16.44 14.51 -20.19
N TYR A 47 15.99 14.48 -18.93
CA TYR A 47 14.71 15.03 -18.52
C TYR A 47 14.81 16.35 -17.76
N HIS A 48 15.99 16.72 -17.24
CA HIS A 48 16.22 17.97 -16.49
C HIS A 48 15.20 18.26 -15.38
N ILE A 49 14.80 17.21 -14.62
CA ILE A 49 13.80 17.32 -13.56
C ILE A 49 14.50 17.64 -12.23
N GLU A 50 14.39 18.90 -11.78
CA GLU A 50 14.92 19.33 -10.47
C GLU A 50 13.88 19.14 -9.35
N ASN A 51 12.61 19.52 -9.60
CA ASN A 51 11.53 19.45 -8.63
C ASN A 51 10.36 18.62 -9.19
N PRO A 52 10.33 17.30 -8.98
CA PRO A 52 9.28 16.43 -9.52
C PRO A 52 7.89 16.81 -8.97
N LYS A 53 6.95 17.06 -9.85
CA LYS A 53 5.57 17.46 -9.52
C LYS A 53 4.61 16.28 -9.40
N ASN A 54 4.92 15.19 -10.07
CA ASN A 54 4.08 14.01 -10.17
C ASN A 54 4.91 12.72 -10.11
N LEU A 55 4.22 11.58 -10.10
CA LEU A 55 4.84 10.26 -10.00
C LEU A 55 5.80 9.95 -11.15
N GLU A 56 5.42 10.30 -12.40
CA GLU A 56 6.28 10.07 -13.58
C GLU A 56 7.59 10.83 -13.46
N GLU A 57 7.52 12.13 -13.18
CA GLU A 57 8.71 12.96 -13.00
C GLU A 57 9.58 12.45 -11.83
N GLN A 58 8.94 12.08 -10.71
CA GLN A 58 9.66 11.51 -9.56
C GLN A 58 10.34 10.20 -9.92
N ALA A 59 9.70 9.31 -10.68
CA ALA A 59 10.29 8.05 -11.12
C ALA A 59 11.47 8.28 -12.06
N LEU A 60 11.31 9.12 -13.07
CA LEU A 60 12.37 9.46 -14.03
C LEU A 60 13.58 10.09 -13.35
N SER A 61 13.36 10.98 -12.36
CA SER A 61 14.44 11.60 -11.59
C SER A 61 15.13 10.64 -10.61
N LEU A 62 14.47 9.54 -10.22
CA LEU A 62 14.98 8.59 -9.23
C LEU A 62 15.74 7.42 -9.90
N VAL A 63 15.13 6.80 -10.92
CA VAL A 63 15.60 5.51 -11.49
C VAL A 63 15.89 5.56 -12.99
N GLY A 64 15.62 6.68 -13.66
CA GLY A 64 15.77 6.84 -15.10
C GLY A 64 14.67 6.15 -15.90
N LYS A 65 14.76 6.31 -17.24
CA LYS A 65 13.70 5.89 -18.18
C LYS A 65 13.46 4.38 -18.20
N ASP A 66 14.52 3.59 -18.29
CA ASP A 66 14.39 2.14 -18.50
C ASP A 66 13.68 1.45 -17.35
N VAL A 67 14.05 1.80 -16.12
CA VAL A 67 13.42 1.24 -14.91
C VAL A 67 11.99 1.74 -14.78
N TYR A 68 11.76 3.03 -15.05
CA TYR A 68 10.42 3.61 -15.03
C TYR A 68 9.48 2.91 -16.02
N GLU A 69 9.84 2.83 -17.29
CA GLU A 69 8.98 2.27 -18.33
C GLU A 69 8.75 0.76 -18.15
N LYS A 70 9.80 0.01 -17.76
CA LYS A 70 9.70 -1.45 -17.65
C LYS A 70 9.09 -1.92 -16.33
N LEU A 71 9.42 -1.29 -15.22
CA LEU A 71 9.10 -1.84 -13.91
C LEU A 71 8.12 -1.00 -13.08
N VAL A 72 7.95 0.29 -13.39
CA VAL A 72 7.10 1.19 -12.59
C VAL A 72 5.79 1.50 -13.30
N LYS A 73 5.87 2.00 -14.52
CA LYS A 73 4.73 2.60 -15.24
C LYS A 73 3.54 1.67 -15.34
N GLY A 74 3.70 0.52 -15.96
CA GLY A 74 2.58 -0.41 -16.23
C GLY A 74 1.94 -0.94 -14.94
N TYR A 75 2.75 -1.27 -13.93
CA TYR A 75 2.24 -1.68 -12.61
C TYR A 75 1.43 -0.56 -11.94
N THR A 76 1.99 0.66 -11.92
CA THR A 76 1.34 1.81 -11.28
C THR A 76 0.03 2.18 -11.97
N GLU A 77 0.03 2.23 -13.30
CA GLU A 77 -1.18 2.54 -14.07
C GLU A 77 -2.30 1.52 -13.84
N LYS A 78 -1.98 0.23 -13.73
CA LYS A 78 -2.96 -0.80 -13.34
C LYS A 78 -3.47 -0.61 -11.91
N GLN A 79 -2.57 -0.38 -10.97
CA GLN A 79 -2.94 -0.23 -9.57
C GLN A 79 -3.83 0.99 -9.32
N TRP A 80 -3.54 2.11 -9.98
CA TRP A 80 -4.26 3.37 -9.79
C TRP A 80 -5.38 3.60 -10.82
N GLY A 81 -5.48 2.76 -11.85
CA GLY A 81 -6.50 2.90 -12.90
C GLY A 81 -6.37 4.17 -13.75
N ARG A 82 -5.20 4.82 -13.72
CA ARG A 82 -4.91 6.09 -14.41
C ARG A 82 -3.44 6.21 -14.74
N SER A 83 -3.09 7.13 -15.66
CA SER A 83 -1.69 7.39 -16.02
C SER A 83 -0.87 7.89 -14.81
N CYS A 84 0.44 7.80 -14.91
CA CYS A 84 1.34 8.23 -13.83
C CYS A 84 1.40 9.75 -13.63
N THR A 85 1.07 10.54 -14.66
CA THR A 85 1.17 12.01 -14.63
C THR A 85 0.25 12.71 -13.62
N PRO A 86 -1.04 12.32 -13.41
CA PRO A 86 -1.88 12.92 -12.39
C PRO A 86 -1.64 12.36 -10.98
N LEU A 87 -0.75 11.37 -10.82
CA LEU A 87 -0.49 10.75 -9.51
C LEU A 87 0.57 11.52 -8.73
N PRO A 88 0.41 11.65 -7.40
CA PRO A 88 1.36 12.36 -6.55
C PRO A 88 2.75 11.71 -6.52
N ALA A 89 3.80 12.53 -6.51
CA ALA A 89 5.20 12.11 -6.50
C ALA A 89 5.57 11.22 -5.29
N PHE A 90 4.91 11.41 -4.12
CA PHE A 90 5.23 10.67 -2.90
C PHE A 90 5.03 9.16 -3.01
N ILE A 91 4.15 8.70 -3.91
CA ILE A 91 3.81 7.27 -4.08
C ILE A 91 5.05 6.43 -4.37
N ILE A 92 5.96 6.93 -5.20
CA ILE A 92 7.18 6.21 -5.58
C ILE A 92 8.41 6.61 -4.76
N ARG A 93 8.40 7.75 -4.08
CA ARG A 93 9.54 8.25 -3.32
C ARG A 93 10.07 7.27 -2.27
N ARG A 94 9.22 6.42 -1.75
CA ARG A 94 9.54 5.39 -0.75
C ARG A 94 10.29 4.17 -1.30
N LEU A 95 10.34 3.96 -2.62
CA LEU A 95 11.02 2.82 -3.19
C LEU A 95 12.54 3.01 -3.11
N PRO A 96 13.27 2.14 -2.41
CA PRO A 96 14.71 2.29 -2.30
C PRO A 96 15.41 1.94 -3.62
N VAL A 97 16.40 2.77 -3.96
CA VAL A 97 17.34 2.51 -5.03
C VAL A 97 18.70 2.20 -4.40
N ARG A 98 19.25 1.03 -4.67
CA ARG A 98 20.46 0.55 -4.01
C ARG A 98 21.50 0.11 -5.02
N TYR A 99 22.72 0.62 -4.85
CA TYR A 99 23.88 0.18 -5.63
C TYR A 99 24.62 -0.98 -4.93
N THR A 100 23.86 -1.86 -4.30
CA THR A 100 24.29 -3.10 -3.63
C THR A 100 23.38 -4.24 -4.08
N TYR A 101 23.71 -5.48 -3.74
CA TYR A 101 22.88 -6.68 -4.02
C TYR A 101 21.87 -6.99 -2.92
N ASP A 102 21.54 -6.01 -2.05
CA ASP A 102 20.58 -6.18 -0.96
C ASP A 102 19.14 -6.23 -1.48
N ASN A 103 18.47 -7.35 -1.28
CA ASN A 103 17.08 -7.61 -1.66
C ASN A 103 16.04 -7.29 -0.57
N ASN A 104 16.45 -6.69 0.56
CA ASN A 104 15.49 -6.27 1.59
C ASN A 104 14.60 -5.17 1.02
N TYR A 105 13.27 -5.37 1.06
CA TYR A 105 12.34 -4.42 0.46
C TYR A 105 12.34 -3.07 1.18
N PHE A 106 12.45 -3.07 2.52
CA PHE A 106 12.48 -1.86 3.35
C PHE A 106 13.90 -1.57 3.84
N ASN A 107 14.13 -0.33 4.30
CA ASN A 107 15.37 0.08 4.97
C ASN A 107 15.28 -0.05 6.51
N ASP A 108 14.12 -0.44 7.04
CA ASP A 108 13.87 -0.49 8.46
C ASP A 108 14.73 -1.56 9.15
N ARG A 109 15.20 -1.23 10.34
CA ARG A 109 16.01 -2.14 11.16
C ARG A 109 15.25 -3.40 11.55
N TYR A 110 13.95 -3.25 11.85
CA TYR A 110 13.08 -4.35 12.22
C TYR A 110 12.04 -4.56 11.14
N GLN A 111 11.99 -5.74 10.58
CA GLN A 111 11.09 -6.13 9.51
C GLN A 111 10.64 -7.55 9.74
N GLY A 112 9.37 -7.83 9.54
CA GLY A 112 8.86 -9.18 9.67
C GLY A 112 7.36 -9.28 9.46
N ILE A 113 6.90 -10.52 9.41
CA ILE A 113 5.50 -10.89 9.51
C ILE A 113 5.37 -11.67 10.82
N PRO A 114 4.37 -11.40 11.67
CA PRO A 114 4.15 -12.15 12.89
C PRO A 114 3.96 -13.65 12.59
N ILE A 115 4.54 -14.51 13.40
CA ILE A 115 4.29 -15.95 13.35
C ILE A 115 2.82 -16.19 13.70
N GLY A 116 2.10 -16.93 12.86
CA GLY A 116 0.66 -17.15 12.99
C GLY A 116 -0.20 -15.99 12.48
N GLY A 117 0.39 -15.01 11.77
CA GLY A 117 -0.32 -13.88 11.14
C GLY A 117 -0.61 -12.72 12.10
N TYR A 118 -1.49 -11.81 11.68
CA TYR A 118 -1.77 -10.57 12.41
C TYR A 118 -2.90 -10.69 13.43
N THR A 119 -3.81 -11.64 13.27
CA THR A 119 -4.97 -11.84 14.15
C THR A 119 -4.58 -12.00 15.62
N PRO A 120 -3.57 -12.82 16.01
CA PRO A 120 -3.17 -12.95 17.40
C PRO A 120 -2.66 -11.67 18.06
N ILE A 121 -2.15 -10.71 17.26
CA ILE A 121 -1.76 -9.39 17.78
C ILE A 121 -3.00 -8.57 18.13
N CYS A 122 -4.00 -8.56 17.22
CA CYS A 122 -5.26 -7.87 17.47
C CYS A 122 -5.99 -8.46 18.68
N GLU A 123 -6.07 -9.78 18.80
CA GLU A 123 -6.68 -10.47 19.94
C GLU A 123 -5.98 -10.09 21.27
N LYS A 124 -4.65 -10.03 21.28
CA LYS A 124 -3.91 -9.59 22.49
C LYS A 124 -4.16 -8.13 22.86
N MET A 125 -4.28 -7.25 21.86
CA MET A 125 -4.59 -5.83 22.12
C MET A 125 -6.02 -5.62 22.61
N LEU A 126 -6.96 -6.45 22.17
CA LEU A 126 -8.39 -6.34 22.48
C LEU A 126 -8.86 -7.28 23.61
N LYS A 127 -7.95 -7.98 24.30
CA LYS A 127 -8.29 -9.01 25.31
C LYS A 127 -9.21 -8.50 26.44
N ASP A 128 -9.12 -7.21 26.77
CA ASP A 128 -9.87 -6.58 27.85
C ASP A 128 -11.01 -5.68 27.29
N ALA A 129 -11.38 -5.82 26.03
CA ALA A 129 -12.42 -5.06 25.36
C ALA A 129 -13.55 -5.97 24.84
N ASP A 130 -14.76 -5.47 24.88
CA ASP A 130 -15.90 -6.12 24.22
C ASP A 130 -15.81 -5.91 22.70
N VAL A 131 -15.75 -7.00 21.95
CA VAL A 131 -15.62 -6.97 20.49
C VAL A 131 -16.91 -7.40 19.83
N LEU A 132 -17.54 -6.49 19.11
CA LEU A 132 -18.76 -6.76 18.35
C LEU A 132 -18.42 -6.93 16.86
N LEU A 133 -18.34 -8.18 16.38
CA LEU A 133 -18.13 -8.49 14.97
C LEU A 133 -19.41 -8.30 14.16
N ASN A 134 -19.26 -8.09 12.85
CA ASN A 134 -20.37 -7.90 11.90
C ASN A 134 -21.33 -6.76 12.28
N THR A 135 -20.85 -5.76 13.00
CA THR A 135 -21.63 -4.62 13.48
C THR A 135 -21.03 -3.34 12.91
N SER A 136 -21.77 -2.63 12.05
CA SER A 136 -21.37 -1.32 11.58
C SER A 136 -21.56 -0.27 12.70
N PHE A 137 -20.77 0.79 12.69
CA PHE A 137 -20.97 1.91 13.62
C PHE A 137 -22.36 2.55 13.44
N ALA A 138 -22.85 2.64 12.20
CA ALA A 138 -24.17 3.17 11.91
C ALA A 138 -25.30 2.35 12.55
N ASP A 139 -25.18 1.02 12.54
CA ASP A 139 -26.16 0.13 13.17
C ASP A 139 -26.04 0.15 14.69
N TYR A 140 -24.82 0.20 15.21
CA TYR A 140 -24.59 0.36 16.65
C TYR A 140 -25.22 1.66 17.18
N LYS A 141 -24.97 2.80 16.50
CA LYS A 141 -25.54 4.10 16.83
C LYS A 141 -27.07 4.15 16.83
N LYS A 142 -27.73 3.38 15.94
CA LYS A 142 -29.19 3.28 15.91
C LYS A 142 -29.77 2.49 17.10
N ALA A 143 -29.02 1.47 17.54
CA ALA A 143 -29.48 0.54 18.56
C ALA A 143 -29.13 0.96 20.00
N HIS A 144 -28.17 1.88 20.18
CA HIS A 144 -27.64 2.26 21.48
C HIS A 144 -27.58 3.78 21.64
N ASP A 145 -27.80 4.25 22.85
CA ASP A 145 -27.49 5.64 23.22
C ASP A 145 -25.99 5.80 23.36
N ILE A 146 -25.39 6.59 22.49
CA ILE A 146 -23.96 6.91 22.49
C ILE A 146 -23.65 8.29 23.06
N SER A 147 -24.68 8.99 23.59
CA SER A 147 -24.49 10.29 24.24
C SER A 147 -23.58 10.13 25.47
N GLY A 148 -22.54 10.90 25.55
CA GLY A 148 -21.55 10.80 26.64
C GLY A 148 -20.44 9.75 26.43
N MET A 149 -20.46 8.97 25.35
CA MET A 149 -19.35 8.11 24.99
C MET A 149 -18.25 8.89 24.27
N LYS A 150 -16.99 8.61 24.59
CA LYS A 150 -15.84 9.02 23.76
C LYS A 150 -15.71 8.00 22.63
N ILE A 151 -15.74 8.46 21.40
CA ILE A 151 -15.75 7.63 20.20
C ILE A 151 -14.44 7.81 19.46
N VAL A 152 -13.75 6.71 19.14
CA VAL A 152 -12.63 6.70 18.19
C VAL A 152 -13.14 6.09 16.89
N TYR A 153 -13.41 6.94 15.90
CA TYR A 153 -13.94 6.51 14.62
C TYR A 153 -12.82 6.34 13.59
N THR A 154 -12.65 5.11 13.09
CA THR A 154 -11.61 4.77 12.10
C THR A 154 -12.17 4.38 10.72
N GLY A 155 -13.49 4.46 10.55
CA GLY A 155 -14.16 4.26 9.26
C GLY A 155 -14.03 5.47 8.32
N ASN A 156 -14.74 5.43 7.21
CA ASN A 156 -14.73 6.52 6.22
C ASN A 156 -15.32 7.80 6.82
N ILE A 157 -14.55 8.88 6.82
CA ILE A 157 -15.01 10.16 7.38
C ILE A 157 -16.23 10.72 6.65
N ASP A 158 -16.30 10.58 5.34
CA ASP A 158 -17.42 11.01 4.50
C ASP A 158 -18.70 10.20 4.77
N GLU A 159 -18.57 8.90 5.03
CA GLU A 159 -19.68 8.03 5.47
C GLU A 159 -20.22 8.44 6.82
N TYR A 160 -19.36 8.79 7.79
CA TYR A 160 -19.78 9.29 9.10
C TYR A 160 -20.73 10.48 8.99
N PHE A 161 -20.45 11.40 8.07
CA PHE A 161 -21.27 12.57 7.77
C PHE A 161 -22.31 12.36 6.66
N GLY A 162 -22.64 11.09 6.33
CA GLY A 162 -23.67 10.77 5.35
C GLY A 162 -23.39 11.32 3.94
N TYR A 163 -22.11 11.45 3.58
CA TYR A 163 -21.66 11.96 2.27
C TYR A 163 -22.18 13.35 1.91
N CYS A 164 -22.41 14.23 2.90
CA CYS A 164 -23.05 15.54 2.71
C CYS A 164 -22.33 16.49 1.75
N PHE A 165 -21.03 16.28 1.50
CA PHE A 165 -20.24 17.01 0.50
C PHE A 165 -19.90 16.14 -0.72
N GLY A 166 -20.39 14.91 -0.80
CA GLY A 166 -20.03 13.90 -1.80
C GLY A 166 -19.02 12.89 -1.28
N ALA A 167 -18.88 11.77 -2.00
CA ALA A 167 -17.99 10.69 -1.60
C ALA A 167 -16.52 10.98 -1.95
N LEU A 168 -15.63 10.72 -1.02
CA LEU A 168 -14.18 10.69 -1.26
C LEU A 168 -13.82 9.49 -2.14
N GLN A 169 -12.80 9.63 -2.95
CA GLN A 169 -12.41 8.58 -3.89
C GLN A 169 -11.34 7.67 -3.31
N TYR A 170 -11.49 6.38 -3.58
CA TYR A 170 -10.54 5.33 -3.19
C TYR A 170 -10.24 4.40 -4.36
N ARG A 171 -9.19 3.62 -4.22
CA ARG A 171 -8.99 2.38 -4.97
C ARG A 171 -9.34 1.22 -4.06
N THR A 172 -9.86 0.15 -4.67
CA THR A 172 -10.06 -1.12 -3.99
C THR A 172 -9.35 -2.25 -4.72
N VAL A 173 -9.26 -3.41 -4.09
CA VAL A 173 -8.68 -4.61 -4.70
C VAL A 173 -9.65 -5.78 -4.58
N ARG A 174 -9.64 -6.63 -5.61
CA ARG A 174 -10.36 -7.89 -5.67
C ARG A 174 -9.35 -9.02 -5.79
N PHE A 175 -9.61 -10.10 -5.10
CA PHE A 175 -8.77 -11.29 -5.15
C PHE A 175 -9.50 -12.45 -5.81
N GLU A 176 -8.79 -13.17 -6.67
CA GLU A 176 -9.17 -14.51 -7.13
C GLU A 176 -8.20 -15.49 -6.50
N THR A 177 -8.71 -16.30 -5.57
CA THR A 177 -7.90 -17.25 -4.79
C THR A 177 -8.21 -18.66 -5.24
N GLU A 178 -7.15 -19.43 -5.48
CA GLU A 178 -7.19 -20.81 -5.97
C GLU A 178 -6.32 -21.71 -5.08
N TYR A 179 -6.85 -22.84 -4.66
CA TYR A 179 -6.08 -23.91 -4.02
C TYR A 179 -5.63 -24.93 -5.06
N MET A 180 -4.34 -25.21 -5.12
CA MET A 180 -3.69 -26.13 -6.04
C MET A 180 -3.10 -27.32 -5.26
N PRO A 181 -3.82 -28.44 -5.09
CA PRO A 181 -3.40 -29.55 -4.24
C PRO A 181 -2.16 -30.29 -4.76
N ASP A 182 -1.94 -30.26 -6.08
CA ASP A 182 -0.87 -31.00 -6.75
C ASP A 182 0.36 -30.13 -7.10
N VAL A 183 0.32 -28.83 -6.70
CA VAL A 183 1.42 -27.88 -6.94
C VAL A 183 2.02 -27.46 -5.62
N ASP A 184 3.23 -27.93 -5.32
CA ASP A 184 3.90 -27.61 -4.05
C ASP A 184 4.54 -26.23 -4.03
N ASN A 185 4.92 -25.72 -5.21
CA ASN A 185 5.57 -24.41 -5.35
C ASN A 185 5.21 -23.83 -6.72
N TYR A 186 4.37 -22.80 -6.71
CA TYR A 186 3.84 -22.18 -7.93
C TYR A 186 4.81 -21.17 -8.54
N GLN A 187 5.38 -20.25 -7.73
CA GLN A 187 6.22 -19.15 -8.22
C GLN A 187 7.54 -18.99 -7.45
N GLY A 188 7.78 -19.79 -6.40
CA GLY A 188 9.03 -19.76 -5.63
C GLY A 188 9.25 -18.49 -4.81
N ASN A 189 8.22 -17.67 -4.62
CA ASN A 189 8.30 -16.41 -3.88
C ASN A 189 6.91 -15.98 -3.38
N ALA A 190 6.85 -15.28 -2.27
CA ALA A 190 5.58 -14.85 -1.69
C ALA A 190 4.80 -13.90 -2.60
N VAL A 191 5.46 -12.98 -3.29
CA VAL A 191 4.80 -11.95 -4.12
C VAL A 191 5.56 -11.69 -5.41
N VAL A 192 4.87 -11.81 -6.54
CA VAL A 192 5.34 -11.38 -7.86
C VAL A 192 4.38 -10.31 -8.40
N ASN A 193 4.91 -9.11 -8.68
CA ASN A 193 4.15 -8.03 -9.31
C ASN A 193 4.27 -8.13 -10.83
N TYR A 194 3.18 -7.95 -11.53
CA TYR A 194 3.11 -8.00 -12.99
C TYR A 194 3.02 -6.58 -13.55
N THR A 195 3.99 -6.18 -14.36
CA THR A 195 4.08 -4.82 -14.91
C THR A 195 3.51 -4.70 -16.32
N ASP A 196 3.34 -5.83 -17.03
CA ASP A 196 2.74 -5.84 -18.35
C ASP A 196 1.27 -5.39 -18.32
N ARG A 197 0.87 -4.55 -19.27
CA ARG A 197 -0.51 -4.07 -19.38
C ARG A 197 -1.49 -5.15 -19.82
N ASP A 198 -1.02 -6.13 -20.58
CA ASP A 198 -1.83 -7.24 -21.10
C ASP A 198 -2.18 -8.25 -20.00
N VAL A 199 -1.47 -8.21 -18.87
CA VAL A 199 -1.79 -9.01 -17.69
C VAL A 199 -2.76 -8.24 -16.79
N PRO A 200 -4.00 -8.72 -16.59
CA PRO A 200 -5.05 -7.93 -15.95
C PRO A 200 -4.89 -7.76 -14.44
N TYR A 201 -4.15 -8.65 -13.76
CA TYR A 201 -3.88 -8.55 -12.33
C TYR A 201 -2.59 -7.77 -12.06
N THR A 202 -2.51 -7.16 -10.88
CA THR A 202 -1.35 -6.38 -10.45
C THR A 202 -0.27 -7.26 -9.84
N ARG A 203 -0.68 -8.35 -9.15
CA ARG A 203 0.25 -9.27 -8.50
C ARG A 203 -0.33 -10.67 -8.35
N VAL A 204 0.57 -11.62 -8.17
CA VAL A 204 0.27 -12.97 -7.71
C VAL A 204 0.91 -13.16 -6.34
N ILE A 205 0.15 -13.71 -5.41
CA ILE A 205 0.56 -14.01 -4.04
C ILE A 205 0.51 -15.53 -3.86
N GLU A 206 1.63 -16.14 -3.50
CA GLU A 206 1.69 -17.52 -3.05
C GLU A 206 1.86 -17.54 -1.53
N HIS A 207 0.79 -17.85 -0.82
CA HIS A 207 0.66 -17.59 0.61
C HIS A 207 1.65 -18.36 1.49
N LYS A 208 1.96 -19.63 1.15
CA LYS A 208 2.86 -20.45 1.97
C LYS A 208 4.25 -19.85 2.18
N HIS A 209 4.74 -19.05 1.22
CA HIS A 209 6.06 -18.42 1.34
C HIS A 209 6.15 -17.29 2.38
N PHE A 210 5.03 -16.83 2.92
CA PHE A 210 5.06 -15.86 4.02
C PHE A 210 5.54 -16.48 5.34
N GLU A 211 5.27 -17.76 5.55
CA GLU A 211 5.62 -18.50 6.77
C GLU A 211 6.56 -19.69 6.50
N PHE A 212 7.12 -19.79 5.28
CA PHE A 212 7.95 -20.92 4.82
C PHE A 212 7.26 -22.28 5.00
N GLY A 213 5.94 -22.30 4.74
CA GLY A 213 5.14 -23.53 4.80
C GLY A 213 5.67 -24.61 3.88
N THR A 214 5.70 -25.83 4.38
CA THR A 214 6.16 -27.03 3.69
C THR A 214 5.01 -27.98 3.35
N ASP A 215 3.77 -27.55 3.60
CA ASP A 215 2.58 -28.34 3.34
C ASP A 215 2.47 -28.68 1.85
N LYS A 216 1.90 -29.87 1.58
CA LYS A 216 1.59 -30.29 0.22
C LYS A 216 0.49 -29.41 -0.37
N GLY A 217 0.64 -29.09 -1.65
CA GLY A 217 -0.23 -28.12 -2.33
C GLY A 217 0.09 -26.67 -1.97
N THR A 218 -0.52 -25.72 -2.66
CA THR A 218 -0.33 -24.30 -2.43
C THR A 218 -1.61 -23.50 -2.64
N VAL A 219 -1.70 -22.32 -2.02
CA VAL A 219 -2.77 -21.34 -2.25
C VAL A 219 -2.18 -20.13 -2.96
N VAL A 220 -2.79 -19.76 -4.07
CA VAL A 220 -2.38 -18.64 -4.92
C VAL A 220 -3.54 -17.64 -5.03
N SER A 221 -3.25 -16.36 -4.79
CA SER A 221 -4.21 -15.28 -5.01
C SER A 221 -3.71 -14.33 -6.10
N ARG A 222 -4.58 -14.04 -7.08
CA ARG A 222 -4.38 -12.98 -8.08
C ARG A 222 -5.10 -11.73 -7.63
N GLU A 223 -4.37 -10.62 -7.50
CA GLU A 223 -4.91 -9.34 -7.07
C GLU A 223 -5.24 -8.46 -8.28
N TYR A 224 -6.46 -7.95 -8.31
CA TYR A 224 -6.95 -7.02 -9.31
C TYR A 224 -7.27 -5.69 -8.65
N SER A 225 -6.67 -4.61 -9.10
CA SER A 225 -7.04 -3.26 -8.66
C SER A 225 -8.25 -2.77 -9.44
N THR A 226 -9.24 -2.26 -8.74
CA THR A 226 -10.51 -1.79 -9.32
C THR A 226 -10.92 -0.43 -8.75
N GLU A 227 -11.87 0.22 -9.43
CA GLU A 227 -12.49 1.45 -8.91
C GLU A 227 -13.34 1.12 -7.69
N TRP A 228 -13.22 1.96 -6.67
CA TRP A 228 -14.05 1.90 -5.48
C TRP A 228 -15.43 2.52 -5.74
N LYS A 229 -16.43 2.00 -5.06
CA LYS A 229 -17.79 2.56 -4.99
C LYS A 229 -18.28 2.45 -3.55
N VAL A 230 -19.19 3.34 -3.16
CA VAL A 230 -19.87 3.24 -1.85
C VAL A 230 -20.44 1.84 -1.64
N GLY A 231 -20.19 1.28 -0.46
CA GLY A 231 -20.58 -0.10 -0.10
C GLY A 231 -19.52 -1.16 -0.40
N ILE A 232 -18.38 -0.80 -1.01
CA ILE A 232 -17.23 -1.68 -1.21
C ILE A 232 -16.10 -1.22 -0.27
N GLU A 233 -15.31 -2.16 0.25
CA GLU A 233 -14.20 -1.83 1.15
C GLU A 233 -13.14 -0.96 0.46
N PRO A 234 -12.78 0.22 1.03
CA PRO A 234 -11.76 1.10 0.48
C PRO A 234 -10.36 0.67 0.94
N TYR A 235 -9.42 0.57 0.01
CA TYR A 235 -8.03 0.18 0.32
C TYR A 235 -7.06 1.36 0.28
N TYR A 236 -7.15 2.21 -0.75
CA TYR A 236 -6.18 3.28 -0.97
C TYR A 236 -6.88 4.60 -1.24
N PRO A 237 -6.72 5.62 -0.38
CA PRO A 237 -7.24 6.96 -0.66
C PRO A 237 -6.55 7.58 -1.88
N ILE A 238 -7.31 8.27 -2.71
CA ILE A 238 -6.79 9.00 -3.88
C ILE A 238 -6.50 10.44 -3.44
N ASN A 239 -5.28 10.69 -2.98
CA ASN A 239 -4.86 11.99 -2.46
C ASN A 239 -4.45 12.96 -3.58
N ASN A 240 -5.38 13.25 -4.51
CA ASN A 240 -5.25 14.34 -5.46
C ASN A 240 -5.82 15.66 -4.87
N ASP A 241 -5.61 16.78 -5.56
CA ASP A 241 -6.00 18.10 -5.06
C ASP A 241 -7.52 18.21 -4.83
N GLU A 242 -8.34 17.64 -5.70
CA GLU A 242 -9.80 17.62 -5.60
C GLU A 242 -10.26 16.89 -4.34
N ASN A 243 -9.79 15.67 -4.13
CA ASN A 243 -10.15 14.87 -2.95
C ASN A 243 -9.55 15.44 -1.67
N ASN A 244 -8.36 16.03 -1.73
CA ASN A 244 -7.78 16.70 -0.57
C ASN A 244 -8.58 17.94 -0.18
N ALA A 245 -9.09 18.70 -1.16
CA ALA A 245 -9.99 19.84 -0.91
C ALA A 245 -11.34 19.37 -0.35
N LEU A 246 -11.89 18.27 -0.85
CA LEU A 246 -13.12 17.67 -0.31
C LEU A 246 -12.91 17.16 1.12
N TYR A 247 -11.80 16.46 1.39
CA TYR A 247 -11.45 15.99 2.72
C TYR A 247 -11.37 17.13 3.75
N LYS A 248 -10.79 18.29 3.40
CA LYS A 248 -10.74 19.45 4.29
C LYS A 248 -12.11 19.91 4.79
N LYS A 249 -13.14 19.84 3.93
CA LYS A 249 -14.51 20.16 4.35
C LYS A 249 -15.03 19.17 5.41
N TYR A 250 -14.71 17.88 5.27
CA TYR A 250 -15.05 16.90 6.28
C TYR A 250 -14.22 17.04 7.54
N GLU A 251 -12.94 17.40 7.44
CA GLU A 251 -12.06 17.69 8.57
C GLU A 251 -12.56 18.88 9.41
N GLU A 252 -13.11 19.93 8.76
CA GLU A 252 -13.76 21.06 9.43
C GLU A 252 -15.04 20.64 10.18
N LEU A 253 -15.84 19.70 9.65
CA LEU A 253 -16.97 19.13 10.36
C LEU A 253 -16.52 18.26 11.53
N ALA A 254 -15.50 17.41 11.31
CA ALA A 254 -14.93 16.57 12.34
C ALA A 254 -14.40 17.36 13.53
N GLY A 255 -13.85 18.56 13.30
CA GLY A 255 -13.40 19.46 14.36
C GLY A 255 -14.52 20.05 15.23
N LYS A 256 -15.79 19.87 14.87
CA LYS A 256 -16.95 20.29 15.66
C LYS A 256 -17.54 19.17 16.52
N GLU A 257 -17.09 17.95 16.31
CA GLU A 257 -17.52 16.78 17.08
C GLU A 257 -16.73 16.68 18.39
N GLU A 258 -17.31 17.10 19.50
CA GLU A 258 -16.62 17.21 20.80
C GLU A 258 -16.18 15.86 21.39
N ASN A 259 -16.95 14.80 21.11
CA ASN A 259 -16.72 13.47 21.68
C ASN A 259 -16.21 12.43 20.66
N VAL A 260 -15.84 12.83 19.44
CA VAL A 260 -15.39 11.93 18.39
C VAL A 260 -13.98 12.26 17.95
N ILE A 261 -13.12 11.26 18.02
CA ILE A 261 -11.75 11.31 17.48
C ILE A 261 -11.74 10.55 16.15
N PHE A 262 -11.45 11.24 15.06
CA PHE A 262 -11.28 10.59 13.77
C PHE A 262 -9.83 10.12 13.62
N GLY A 263 -9.63 8.81 13.40
CA GLY A 263 -8.32 8.17 13.32
C GLY A 263 -8.20 7.18 12.16
N GLY A 264 -7.02 6.58 12.02
CA GLY A 264 -6.76 5.57 11.01
C GLY A 264 -6.67 6.12 9.58
N ARG A 265 -6.52 5.21 8.61
CA ARG A 265 -6.37 5.58 7.18
C ARG A 265 -7.62 6.24 6.61
N LEU A 266 -8.79 5.77 6.98
CA LEU A 266 -10.08 6.19 6.41
C LEU A 266 -10.59 7.45 7.11
N GLY A 267 -10.52 7.51 8.44
CA GLY A 267 -10.94 8.67 9.21
C GLY A 267 -10.03 9.90 9.00
N LYS A 268 -8.76 9.70 8.63
CA LYS A 268 -7.82 10.77 8.29
C LYS A 268 -7.57 10.92 6.79
N TYR A 269 -8.21 10.12 5.96
CA TYR A 269 -8.03 10.10 4.50
C TYR A 269 -6.54 10.11 4.08
N LYS A 270 -5.70 9.31 4.75
CA LYS A 270 -4.25 9.27 4.55
C LYS A 270 -3.76 7.90 4.13
N TYR A 271 -2.78 7.90 3.23
CA TYR A 271 -2.08 6.69 2.85
C TYR A 271 -1.03 6.34 3.92
N TYR A 272 -1.42 5.54 4.93
CA TYR A 272 -0.54 5.07 5.98
C TYR A 272 -0.05 3.64 5.74
N ASP A 273 1.21 3.36 6.00
CA ASP A 273 1.70 2.00 6.29
C ASP A 273 1.40 1.65 7.76
N MET A 274 1.44 0.37 8.16
CA MET A 274 1.01 -0.08 9.49
C MET A 274 1.76 0.63 10.64
N ASP A 275 3.08 0.82 10.51
CA ASP A 275 3.89 1.53 11.49
C ASP A 275 3.41 2.97 11.70
N LYS A 276 3.03 3.66 10.63
CA LYS A 276 2.52 5.03 10.68
C LYS A 276 1.12 5.12 11.28
N VAL A 277 0.25 4.13 11.02
CA VAL A 277 -1.07 4.05 11.67
C VAL A 277 -0.90 3.88 13.18
N ILE A 278 -0.03 2.97 13.60
CA ILE A 278 0.24 2.72 15.02
C ILE A 278 0.85 3.98 15.68
N ALA A 279 1.84 4.61 15.04
CA ALA A 279 2.43 5.83 15.55
C ALA A 279 1.41 6.97 15.70
N ALA A 280 0.51 7.13 14.71
CA ALA A 280 -0.56 8.12 14.78
C ALA A 280 -1.56 7.81 15.92
N ALA A 281 -1.91 6.54 16.14
CA ALA A 281 -2.78 6.14 17.24
C ALA A 281 -2.15 6.43 18.61
N LEU A 282 -0.87 6.08 18.79
CA LEU A 282 -0.13 6.37 20.03
C LEU A 282 -0.02 7.87 20.30
N GLN A 283 0.20 8.68 19.26
CA GLN A 283 0.24 10.14 19.40
C GLN A 283 -1.14 10.70 19.81
N THR A 284 -2.22 10.20 19.21
CA THR A 284 -3.59 10.59 19.57
C THR A 284 -3.90 10.25 21.04
N VAL A 285 -3.52 9.06 21.51
CA VAL A 285 -3.69 8.68 22.92
C VAL A 285 -2.94 9.63 23.84
N LYS A 286 -1.68 9.98 23.50
CA LYS A 286 -0.89 10.92 24.28
C LYS A 286 -1.53 12.30 24.36
N GLU A 287 -2.01 12.82 23.24
CA GLU A 287 -2.67 14.14 23.18
C GLU A 287 -3.99 14.16 23.96
N GLU A 288 -4.72 13.06 24.00
CA GLU A 288 -6.03 12.97 24.63
C GLU A 288 -5.98 12.67 26.13
N PHE A 289 -5.01 11.88 26.60
CA PHE A 289 -5.00 11.33 27.96
C PHE A 289 -3.79 11.73 28.80
N GLU A 290 -2.74 12.34 28.23
CA GLU A 290 -1.51 12.74 28.95
C GLU A 290 -1.37 14.29 29.06
N GLN A 291 -2.49 15.04 28.99
CA GLN A 291 -2.50 16.49 29.18
C GLN A 291 -2.31 16.87 30.65
#